data_ff6e564de6ee5a7124686d6757a522f2
#
_entry.id   ff6e564de6ee5a7124686d6757a522f2
#
_cell.length_a   1.000
_cell.length_b   1.000
_cell.length_c   1.000
_cell.angle_alpha   90.00
_cell.angle_beta   90.00
_cell.angle_gamma   90.00
#
_symmetry.space_group_name_H-M   'P 1'
#
loop_
_entity.id
_entity.type
_entity.pdbx_description
1 polymer ?
#
loop_
_entity_poly.entity_id
_entity_poly.type
_entity_poly.pdbx_seq_one_letter_code
_entity_poly.pdbx_strand_id
1 'polypeptide(L)'
;MAGHEKSGKIRKKLTSISSKNSSKNLYLHISVTFPRQNRFLCVPCGNAAPRIMCLRWENEVISISSQSPTLPSHNSLNYELLSLTAICGEVPCACSARLTASESYRKKVVTSLTHDKLLRIFSRHHLRVYRLGVRGKRLLLQQKPERFAFYLSGCSDTNAIKSEVPRRIRLHRIAQTYVTMLNADAMIYRDEKPPIFSPAASGPFHIEQPCFYDSREMKEAELEMLKIRGSRMAGALFTSGRVFAVYNSMGFLPVFEPQVEMRAKVMLEQVCRTKISFHLKAIGLLLSDNMDILRTLLERSRTRRLDHFLFNDGYEHFYFLTNDSYGETLLQLLCRPEIIEQIDAALLQEFQPSLPNSRLECDAVDDSGAPILFCYLPDIPRLYRFVSALDLLNITGILVCFDFQADTLRPLCGDNIELQIIDFQNFKARFLLSF
;
A
#
# COMPACT_ATOMS: atom_id res chain seq x y z
N MET A 1 -58.68 -0.70 -21.37
CA MET A 1 -58.84 0.33 -20.34
C MET A 1 -57.45 0.82 -20.00
N ALA A 2 -57.06 1.89 -20.60
CA ALA A 2 -56.91 3.26 -20.11
C ALA A 2 -55.92 3.29 -18.91
N GLY A 3 -54.79 3.90 -18.92
CA GLY A 3 -54.21 5.07 -19.58
C GLY A 3 -53.43 5.82 -18.51
N HIS A 4 -52.28 6.26 -18.76
CA HIS A 4 -51.84 7.63 -18.73
C HIS A 4 -50.31 7.77 -18.71
N GLU A 5 -49.80 8.21 -19.84
CA GLU A 5 -48.52 8.89 -20.01
C GLU A 5 -48.47 10.19 -19.21
N LYS A 6 -47.29 10.58 -18.71
CA LYS A 6 -46.87 11.96 -18.63
C LYS A 6 -45.38 12.12 -18.96
N SER A 7 -45.18 12.56 -20.18
CA SER A 7 -43.92 13.11 -20.70
C SER A 7 -43.70 14.51 -20.17
N GLY A 8 -42.48 14.81 -19.72
CA GLY A 8 -41.99 16.14 -19.37
C GLY A 8 -40.76 16.50 -20.17
N LYS A 9 -40.93 17.19 -21.31
CA LYS A 9 -39.88 17.80 -22.12
C LYS A 9 -39.24 18.98 -21.37
N ILE A 10 -37.92 18.97 -21.22
CA ILE A 10 -37.13 20.14 -20.91
C ILE A 10 -36.39 20.60 -22.17
N ARG A 11 -36.80 21.77 -22.67
CA ARG A 11 -36.19 22.47 -23.81
C ARG A 11 -34.81 23.02 -23.43
N LYS A 12 -33.78 22.69 -24.23
CA LYS A 12 -32.51 23.43 -24.27
C LYS A 12 -32.69 24.72 -25.07
N LYS A 13 -32.34 25.86 -24.47
CA LYS A 13 -32.10 27.12 -25.18
C LYS A 13 -30.58 27.26 -25.38
N LEU A 14 -30.13 27.13 -26.61
CA LEU A 14 -28.84 27.59 -27.10
C LEU A 14 -28.98 29.08 -27.45
N THR A 15 -28.12 29.92 -26.87
CA THR A 15 -27.84 31.26 -27.37
C THR A 15 -26.35 31.35 -27.73
N SER A 16 -26.14 31.59 -29.00
CA SER A 16 -24.86 31.94 -29.63
C SER A 16 -24.38 33.30 -29.12
N ILE A 17 -23.11 33.43 -28.75
CA ILE A 17 -22.44 34.70 -28.55
C ILE A 17 -21.19 34.74 -29.44
N SER A 18 -21.23 35.71 -30.33
CA SER A 18 -20.23 36.15 -31.26
C SER A 18 -18.99 36.73 -30.57
N SER A 19 -17.83 36.42 -31.14
CA SER A 19 -16.52 36.96 -30.81
C SER A 19 -16.40 38.46 -31.10
N LYS A 20 -15.92 39.24 -30.12
CA LYS A 20 -15.16 40.47 -30.37
C LYS A 20 -14.04 40.65 -29.37
N ASN A 21 -12.83 40.72 -29.85
CA ASN A 21 -11.62 41.05 -29.10
C ASN A 21 -11.71 42.42 -28.44
N SER A 22 -11.36 42.52 -27.17
CA SER A 22 -10.56 43.64 -26.67
C SER A 22 -10.00 43.32 -25.30
N SER A 23 -8.70 43.49 -25.18
CA SER A 23 -7.89 43.43 -23.97
C SER A 23 -8.44 44.31 -22.86
N LYS A 24 -8.87 43.71 -21.71
CA LYS A 24 -8.98 44.39 -20.41
C LYS A 24 -8.77 43.41 -19.30
N ASN A 25 -7.92 43.81 -18.38
CA ASN A 25 -7.56 43.13 -17.11
C ASN A 25 -8.76 42.55 -16.36
N LEU A 26 -8.74 41.23 -16.12
CA LEU A 26 -9.72 40.55 -15.29
C LEU A 26 -9.23 40.59 -13.83
N TYR A 27 -9.84 41.44 -13.01
CA TYR A 27 -9.74 41.33 -11.56
C TYR A 27 -10.75 40.30 -11.10
N LEU A 28 -10.26 39.21 -10.51
CA LEU A 28 -11.10 38.23 -9.81
C LEU A 28 -11.55 38.82 -8.46
N HIS A 29 -12.81 39.18 -8.34
CA HIS A 29 -13.45 39.49 -7.07
C HIS A 29 -13.76 38.19 -6.35
N ILE A 30 -13.01 37.88 -5.28
CA ILE A 30 -13.37 36.83 -4.31
C ILE A 30 -14.22 37.48 -3.23
N SER A 31 -15.52 37.26 -3.29
CA SER A 31 -16.44 37.66 -2.22
C SER A 31 -16.34 36.64 -1.06
N VAL A 32 -15.72 37.05 0.04
CA VAL A 32 -15.72 36.30 1.29
C VAL A 32 -16.85 36.86 2.16
N THR A 33 -17.92 36.12 2.31
CA THR A 33 -19.00 36.45 3.25
C THR A 33 -18.56 36.08 4.69
N PHE A 34 -18.31 37.10 5.50
CA PHE A 34 -18.15 36.94 6.95
C PHE A 34 -19.50 37.13 7.65
N PRO A 35 -19.82 36.43 8.74
CA PRO A 35 -20.99 36.68 9.54
C PRO A 35 -20.86 38.01 10.28
N ARG A 36 -21.99 38.73 10.31
CA ARG A 36 -22.17 40.06 10.91
C ARG A 36 -21.70 40.09 12.36
N GLN A 37 -20.73 40.95 12.64
CA GLN A 37 -20.67 41.89 13.76
C GLN A 37 -19.28 42.53 13.80
N ASN A 38 -19.17 43.65 13.08
CA ASN A 38 -18.34 44.80 13.50
C ASN A 38 -18.47 45.88 12.41
N ARG A 39 -19.07 47.00 12.80
CA ARG A 39 -19.21 48.17 11.93
C ARG A 39 -17.84 48.81 11.72
N PHE A 40 -17.36 48.81 10.50
CA PHE A 40 -16.21 49.64 10.12
C PHE A 40 -16.74 50.99 9.60
N LEU A 41 -16.30 52.07 10.22
CA LEU A 41 -16.47 53.42 9.69
C LEU A 41 -15.40 53.67 8.63
N CYS A 42 -15.75 53.78 7.35
CA CYS A 42 -14.88 54.26 6.30
C CYS A 42 -14.88 55.79 6.31
N VAL A 43 -13.74 56.41 6.46
CA VAL A 43 -13.50 57.81 6.16
C VAL A 43 -12.94 57.91 4.75
N PRO A 44 -13.49 58.73 3.84
CA PRO A 44 -12.98 58.83 2.47
C PRO A 44 -11.72 59.71 2.49
N CYS A 45 -10.60 59.12 2.09
CA CYS A 45 -9.34 59.82 1.76
C CYS A 45 -9.20 59.95 0.27
N GLY A 46 -9.02 61.17 -0.21
CA GLY A 46 -8.78 61.51 -1.59
C GLY A 46 -7.45 61.00 -2.10
N ASN A 47 -7.43 60.76 -3.39
CA ASN A 47 -6.34 60.47 -4.32
C ASN A 47 -4.93 60.23 -3.73
N ALA A 48 -4.64 59.02 -3.25
CA ALA A 48 -3.30 58.47 -3.10
C ALA A 48 -3.38 56.93 -3.01
N ALA A 49 -2.37 56.23 -3.55
CA ALA A 49 -2.30 54.76 -3.56
C ALA A 49 -2.56 54.12 -2.19
N PRO A 50 -3.16 52.90 -2.14
CA PRO A 50 -3.53 52.27 -0.88
C PRO A 50 -2.28 51.92 -0.07
N ARG A 51 -1.99 52.71 0.95
CA ARG A 51 -1.08 52.32 2.01
C ARG A 51 -1.83 51.39 2.99
N ILE A 52 -1.30 50.21 3.17
CA ILE A 52 -1.73 49.29 4.23
C ILE A 52 -1.45 49.97 5.58
N MET A 53 -2.50 50.44 6.28
CA MET A 53 -2.38 50.90 7.64
C MET A 53 -2.25 49.72 8.59
N CYS A 54 -1.04 49.47 9.10
CA CYS A 54 -0.83 48.64 10.27
C CYS A 54 -1.36 49.36 11.49
N LEU A 55 -2.46 48.91 12.08
CA LEU A 55 -2.89 49.31 13.42
C LEU A 55 -1.86 48.81 14.44
N ARG A 56 -1.14 49.76 15.02
CA ARG A 56 -0.21 49.54 16.13
C ARG A 56 -1.07 49.44 17.41
N TRP A 57 -1.17 48.24 17.97
CA TRP A 57 -1.62 48.08 19.35
C TRP A 57 -0.41 48.30 20.24
N GLU A 58 -0.46 49.34 21.05
CA GLU A 58 0.52 49.52 22.12
C GLU A 58 0.24 48.55 23.25
N ASN A 59 1.34 47.92 23.71
CA ASN A 59 1.50 47.04 24.87
C ASN A 59 0.93 45.60 24.75
N GLU A 60 1.71 44.78 24.09
CA GLU A 60 2.32 43.55 24.62
C GLU A 60 3.13 42.94 23.51
N VAL A 61 4.46 43.21 23.53
CA VAL A 61 5.38 42.49 22.69
C VAL A 61 5.56 41.12 23.34
N ILE A 62 4.60 40.20 23.08
CA ILE A 62 4.88 38.79 23.15
C ILE A 62 5.80 38.51 21.97
N SER A 63 7.09 38.47 22.23
CA SER A 63 8.06 37.94 21.29
C SER A 63 7.79 36.43 21.11
N ILE A 64 6.76 36.12 20.36
CA ILE A 64 6.59 34.80 19.77
C ILE A 64 7.72 34.73 18.75
N SER A 65 8.85 34.08 19.13
CA SER A 65 9.81 33.61 18.17
C SER A 65 9.06 32.64 17.23
N SER A 66 8.45 33.18 16.21
CA SER A 66 7.83 32.41 15.14
C SER A 66 8.97 31.85 14.26
N GLN A 67 9.75 30.93 14.81
CA GLN A 67 10.45 30.01 13.95
C GLN A 67 9.35 29.27 13.17
N SER A 68 9.29 29.54 11.88
CA SER A 68 8.44 28.78 10.99
C SER A 68 8.77 27.31 11.22
N PRO A 69 7.80 26.43 11.53
CA PRO A 69 8.11 25.05 11.81
C PRO A 69 8.81 24.48 10.58
N THR A 70 10.04 24.06 10.79
CA THR A 70 10.79 23.33 9.77
C THR A 70 10.31 21.89 9.74
N LEU A 71 10.36 21.28 8.57
CA LEU A 71 10.05 19.84 8.44
C LEU A 71 11.08 19.07 9.29
N PRO A 72 10.65 18.04 10.05
CA PRO A 72 11.58 17.18 10.76
C PRO A 72 12.58 16.53 9.79
N SER A 73 13.77 16.14 10.31
CA SER A 73 14.77 15.43 9.51
C SER A 73 14.16 14.21 8.81
N HIS A 74 14.54 13.96 7.57
CA HIS A 74 14.04 12.88 6.72
C HIS A 74 14.11 11.49 7.39
N ASN A 75 15.16 11.22 8.16
CA ASN A 75 15.36 9.95 8.85
C ASN A 75 14.76 9.92 10.27
N SER A 76 13.87 10.84 10.59
CA SER A 76 13.23 10.88 11.91
C SER A 76 11.85 10.25 11.89
N LEU A 77 11.48 9.59 12.98
CA LEU A 77 10.12 9.04 13.17
C LEU A 77 9.03 10.13 13.02
N ASN A 78 9.35 11.39 13.37
CA ASN A 78 8.45 12.51 13.16
C ASN A 78 8.11 12.70 11.69
N TYR A 79 9.14 12.69 10.83
CA TYR A 79 8.96 12.83 9.38
C TYR A 79 8.24 11.62 8.79
N GLU A 80 8.64 10.44 9.19
CA GLU A 80 8.05 9.17 8.73
C GLU A 80 6.55 9.10 9.04
N LEU A 81 6.14 9.40 10.28
CA LEU A 81 4.73 9.39 10.67
C LEU A 81 3.91 10.47 9.96
N LEU A 82 4.48 11.67 9.76
CA LEU A 82 3.84 12.74 8.97
C LEU A 82 3.68 12.33 7.52
N SER A 83 4.73 11.77 6.91
CA SER A 83 4.74 11.35 5.51
C SER A 83 3.76 10.21 5.24
N LEU A 84 3.77 9.17 6.08
CA LEU A 84 2.80 8.07 6.01
C LEU A 84 1.37 8.59 6.14
N THR A 85 1.13 9.52 7.08
CA THR A 85 -0.21 10.09 7.27
C THR A 85 -0.65 10.93 6.07
N ALA A 86 0.28 11.64 5.41
CA ALA A 86 0.00 12.39 4.19
C ALA A 86 -0.35 11.48 3.02
N ILE A 87 0.44 10.44 2.81
CA ILE A 87 0.25 9.48 1.72
C ILE A 87 -1.02 8.64 1.93
N CYS A 88 -1.21 8.09 3.13
CA CYS A 88 -2.33 7.18 3.40
C CYS A 88 -3.65 7.91 3.71
N GLY A 89 -3.59 9.19 4.11
CA GLY A 89 -4.72 9.96 4.60
C GLY A 89 -5.10 9.66 6.04
N GLU A 90 -5.17 8.40 6.45
CA GLU A 90 -5.31 7.92 7.82
C GLU A 90 -4.30 6.81 8.11
N VAL A 91 -3.66 6.87 9.27
CA VAL A 91 -2.78 5.81 9.76
C VAL A 91 -3.34 5.28 11.08
N PRO A 92 -3.69 3.98 11.19
CA PRO A 92 -4.11 3.39 12.46
C PRO A 92 -3.05 3.59 13.54
N CYS A 93 -3.48 3.96 14.77
CA CYS A 93 -2.51 4.15 15.85
C CYS A 93 -1.71 2.86 16.14
N ALA A 94 -2.32 1.68 15.92
CA ALA A 94 -1.64 0.40 16.06
C ALA A 94 -0.48 0.23 15.06
N CYS A 95 -0.58 0.75 13.84
CA CYS A 95 0.49 0.68 12.84
C CYS A 95 1.77 1.38 13.30
N SER A 96 1.65 2.43 14.13
CA SER A 96 2.84 3.11 14.66
C SER A 96 3.69 2.23 15.58
N ALA A 97 3.14 1.13 16.11
CA ALA A 97 3.90 0.17 16.92
C ALA A 97 4.91 -0.63 16.07
N ARG A 98 4.68 -0.73 14.77
CA ARG A 98 5.56 -1.43 13.82
C ARG A 98 6.70 -0.54 13.29
N LEU A 99 6.62 0.78 13.48
CA LEU A 99 7.72 1.68 13.13
C LEU A 99 8.88 1.50 14.11
N THR A 100 10.10 1.54 13.60
CA THR A 100 11.34 1.26 14.34
C THR A 100 11.59 2.30 15.43
N ALA A 101 10.96 2.15 16.59
CA ALA A 101 11.20 3.01 17.75
C ALA A 101 10.65 2.42 19.05
N SER A 102 11.23 2.79 20.19
CA SER A 102 10.68 2.45 21.49
C SER A 102 9.32 3.09 21.71
N GLU A 103 8.44 2.42 22.48
CA GLU A 103 7.10 2.93 22.75
C GLU A 103 7.10 4.31 23.40
N SER A 104 8.03 4.56 24.33
CA SER A 104 8.17 5.84 25.01
C SER A 104 8.55 6.96 24.02
N TYR A 105 9.45 6.68 23.09
CA TYR A 105 9.85 7.64 22.06
C TYR A 105 8.69 7.92 21.09
N ARG A 106 7.98 6.89 20.64
CA ARG A 106 6.78 7.07 19.79
C ARG A 106 5.72 7.95 20.48
N LYS A 107 5.45 7.72 21.77
CA LYS A 107 4.54 8.59 22.54
C LYS A 107 5.00 10.04 22.56
N LYS A 108 6.29 10.32 22.77
CA LYS A 108 6.86 11.67 22.73
C LYS A 108 6.68 12.30 21.35
N VAL A 109 6.99 11.57 20.28
CA VAL A 109 6.81 12.03 18.89
C VAL A 109 5.36 12.40 18.60
N VAL A 110 4.41 11.53 18.90
CA VAL A 110 2.97 11.79 18.69
C VAL A 110 2.51 13.01 19.49
N THR A 111 2.96 13.14 20.74
CA THR A 111 2.62 14.29 21.60
C THR A 111 3.16 15.59 20.99
N SER A 112 4.42 15.63 20.57
CA SER A 112 5.01 16.80 19.91
C SER A 112 4.25 17.18 18.64
N LEU A 113 4.06 16.22 17.72
CA LEU A 113 3.38 16.47 16.45
C LEU A 113 1.92 16.93 16.64
N THR A 114 1.26 16.45 17.69
CA THR A 114 -0.11 16.87 18.02
C THR A 114 -0.14 18.26 18.66
N HIS A 115 0.80 18.57 19.56
CA HIS A 115 0.99 19.88 20.16
C HIS A 115 1.23 20.95 19.09
N ASP A 116 2.10 20.65 18.12
CA ASP A 116 2.45 21.53 17.00
C ASP A 116 1.33 21.62 15.94
N LYS A 117 0.24 20.92 16.13
CA LYS A 117 -0.92 20.83 15.22
C LYS A 117 -0.55 20.30 13.82
N LEU A 118 0.53 19.53 13.73
CA LEU A 118 0.96 18.87 12.50
C LEU A 118 0.16 17.57 12.28
N LEU A 119 -0.10 16.82 13.37
CA LEU A 119 -1.01 15.67 13.40
C LEU A 119 -2.20 15.93 14.33
N ARG A 120 -3.22 15.12 14.16
CA ARG A 120 -4.33 15.00 15.10
C ARG A 120 -4.74 13.55 15.28
N ILE A 121 -5.15 13.17 16.48
CA ILE A 121 -5.75 11.86 16.76
C ILE A 121 -7.26 11.98 16.46
N PHE A 122 -7.77 11.05 15.68
CA PHE A 122 -9.19 10.96 15.34
C PHE A 122 -9.72 9.58 15.71
N SER A 123 -10.82 9.56 16.49
CA SER A 123 -11.47 8.33 16.91
C SER A 123 -12.96 8.38 16.54
N ARG A 124 -13.42 7.40 15.78
CA ARG A 124 -14.84 7.21 15.43
C ARG A 124 -15.08 5.76 15.05
N HIS A 125 -16.20 5.17 15.46
CA HIS A 125 -16.56 3.78 15.20
C HIS A 125 -15.47 2.78 15.64
N HIS A 126 -14.90 2.99 16.82
CA HIS A 126 -13.79 2.21 17.40
C HIS A 126 -12.48 2.22 16.58
N LEU A 127 -12.41 3.02 15.52
CA LEU A 127 -11.21 3.21 14.72
C LEU A 127 -10.45 4.45 15.20
N ARG A 128 -9.31 4.22 15.88
CA ARG A 128 -8.42 5.27 16.36
C ARG A 128 -7.24 5.42 15.40
N VAL A 129 -7.04 6.64 14.88
CA VAL A 129 -6.09 6.91 13.79
C VAL A 129 -5.37 8.24 13.98
N TYR A 130 -4.25 8.39 13.32
CA TYR A 130 -3.61 9.67 13.06
C TYR A 130 -4.14 10.24 11.74
N ARG A 131 -4.40 11.55 11.74
CA ARG A 131 -4.72 12.35 10.55
C ARG A 131 -3.81 13.56 10.51
N LEU A 132 -3.49 14.01 9.32
CA LEU A 132 -2.71 15.22 9.14
C LEU A 132 -3.50 16.46 9.57
N GLY A 133 -2.83 17.36 10.30
CA GLY A 133 -3.37 18.68 10.60
C GLY A 133 -3.25 19.63 9.40
N VAL A 134 -4.03 20.69 9.36
CA VAL A 134 -3.94 21.71 8.27
C VAL A 134 -2.54 22.33 8.20
N ARG A 135 -1.90 22.55 9.36
CA ARG A 135 -0.53 23.09 9.44
C ARG A 135 0.48 22.07 8.87
N GLY A 136 0.33 20.77 9.19
CA GLY A 136 1.16 19.70 8.64
C GLY A 136 1.02 19.61 7.12
N LYS A 137 -0.20 19.68 6.59
CA LYS A 137 -0.45 19.73 5.14
C LYS A 137 0.31 20.87 4.46
N ARG A 138 0.17 22.10 4.99
CA ARG A 138 0.83 23.27 4.42
C ARG A 138 2.34 23.11 4.43
N LEU A 139 2.90 22.64 5.54
CA LEU A 139 4.32 22.43 5.70
C LEU A 139 4.88 21.44 4.68
N LEU A 140 4.24 20.29 4.53
CA LEU A 140 4.66 19.25 3.57
C LEU A 140 4.57 19.72 2.12
N LEU A 141 3.50 20.44 1.75
CA LEU A 141 3.33 20.99 0.41
C LEU A 141 4.30 22.13 0.09
N GLN A 142 4.72 22.92 1.10
CA GLN A 142 5.69 24.00 0.90
C GLN A 142 7.12 23.48 0.76
N GLN A 143 7.49 22.44 1.51
CA GLN A 143 8.87 21.96 1.55
C GLN A 143 9.16 20.78 0.63
N LYS A 144 8.16 19.93 0.32
CA LYS A 144 8.30 18.74 -0.52
C LYS A 144 7.07 18.55 -1.41
N PRO A 145 6.76 19.52 -2.29
CA PRO A 145 5.58 19.42 -3.16
C PRO A 145 5.65 18.22 -4.13
N GLU A 146 6.83 17.90 -4.67
CA GLU A 146 7.07 16.77 -5.56
C GLU A 146 6.67 15.42 -4.94
N ARG A 147 6.84 15.27 -3.62
CA ARG A 147 6.49 14.07 -2.86
C ARG A 147 5.02 13.99 -2.51
N PHE A 148 4.41 15.11 -2.13
CA PHE A 148 3.12 15.09 -1.45
C PHE A 148 1.96 15.71 -2.24
N ALA A 149 2.22 16.51 -3.30
CA ALA A 149 1.15 17.19 -4.04
C ALA A 149 0.13 16.22 -4.64
N PHE A 150 0.57 15.07 -5.12
CA PHE A 150 -0.31 14.03 -5.65
C PHE A 150 -1.35 13.55 -4.63
N TYR A 151 -0.93 13.36 -3.38
CA TYR A 151 -1.80 12.82 -2.32
C TYR A 151 -2.63 13.91 -1.63
N LEU A 152 -2.14 15.15 -1.60
CA LEU A 152 -2.72 16.25 -0.84
C LEU A 152 -3.35 17.35 -1.72
N SER A 153 -3.24 17.25 -3.04
CA SER A 153 -3.84 18.19 -3.98
C SER A 153 -5.38 18.10 -4.00
N GLY A 154 -6.03 19.18 -4.38
CA GLY A 154 -7.49 19.23 -4.58
C GLY A 154 -8.32 19.25 -3.31
N CYS A 155 -7.73 19.21 -2.12
CA CYS A 155 -8.42 19.27 -0.84
C CYS A 155 -7.84 20.39 0.03
N SER A 156 -8.65 21.41 0.32
CA SER A 156 -8.27 22.46 1.28
C SER A 156 -8.17 21.93 2.70
N ASP A 157 -8.98 20.92 3.03
CA ASP A 157 -8.96 20.19 4.29
C ASP A 157 -8.51 18.74 4.04
N THR A 158 -7.37 18.36 4.63
CA THR A 158 -6.90 16.97 4.67
C THR A 158 -7.92 16.00 5.27
N ASN A 159 -8.98 16.54 5.89
CA ASN A 159 -9.98 15.79 6.62
C ASN A 159 -11.31 15.66 5.89
N ALA A 160 -11.41 16.09 4.67
CA ALA A 160 -12.51 15.75 3.78
C ALA A 160 -12.61 14.23 3.48
N ILE A 161 -11.77 13.43 4.14
CA ILE A 161 -11.89 11.97 4.18
C ILE A 161 -13.25 11.65 4.80
N LYS A 162 -14.14 11.12 3.96
CA LYS A 162 -15.46 10.71 4.39
C LYS A 162 -15.33 9.69 5.53
N SER A 163 -16.10 9.92 6.61
CA SER A 163 -16.02 9.13 7.84
C SER A 163 -16.70 7.76 7.74
N GLU A 164 -17.09 7.31 6.56
CA GLU A 164 -17.72 6.01 6.30
C GLU A 164 -16.75 4.87 6.62
N VAL A 165 -17.17 3.91 7.45
CA VAL A 165 -16.35 2.80 7.93
C VAL A 165 -15.66 2.03 6.79
N PRO A 166 -16.35 1.62 5.69
CA PRO A 166 -15.70 0.88 4.61
C PRO A 166 -14.55 1.65 3.94
N ARG A 167 -14.71 2.98 3.81
CA ARG A 167 -13.64 3.84 3.25
C ARG A 167 -12.45 3.97 4.18
N ARG A 168 -12.71 4.09 5.47
CA ARG A 168 -11.65 4.14 6.49
C ARG A 168 -10.89 2.83 6.55
N ILE A 169 -11.58 1.68 6.53
CA ILE A 169 -10.92 0.36 6.47
C ILE A 169 -10.03 0.23 5.24
N ARG A 170 -10.45 0.77 4.08
CA ARG A 170 -9.58 0.80 2.89
C ARG A 170 -8.29 1.61 3.13
N LEU A 171 -8.38 2.77 3.78
CA LEU A 171 -7.20 3.58 4.12
C LEU A 171 -6.30 2.86 5.13
N HIS A 172 -6.88 2.11 6.07
CA HIS A 172 -6.13 1.29 7.02
C HIS A 172 -5.34 0.19 6.32
N ARG A 173 -5.95 -0.50 5.34
CA ARG A 173 -5.25 -1.49 4.49
C ARG A 173 -4.06 -0.87 3.77
N ILE A 174 -4.26 0.29 3.15
CA ILE A 174 -3.20 1.03 2.48
C ILE A 174 -2.09 1.39 3.48
N ALA A 175 -2.44 1.90 4.65
CA ALA A 175 -1.46 2.29 5.67
C ALA A 175 -0.65 1.08 6.19
N GLN A 176 -1.30 -0.05 6.47
CA GLN A 176 -0.60 -1.28 6.86
C GLN A 176 0.35 -1.75 5.76
N THR A 177 -0.11 -1.74 4.50
CA THR A 177 0.73 -2.11 3.36
C THR A 177 1.96 -1.21 3.26
N TYR A 178 1.79 0.12 3.37
CA TYR A 178 2.90 1.05 3.33
C TYR A 178 3.91 0.83 4.47
N VAL A 179 3.43 0.53 5.68
CA VAL A 179 4.33 0.21 6.81
C VAL A 179 5.08 -1.09 6.55
N THR A 180 4.43 -2.13 6.02
CA THR A 180 5.11 -3.39 5.64
C THR A 180 6.17 -3.15 4.56
N MET A 181 5.83 -2.37 3.52
CA MET A 181 6.77 -2.05 2.44
C MET A 181 7.97 -1.22 2.94
N LEU A 182 7.72 -0.22 3.79
CA LEU A 182 8.76 0.61 4.39
C LEU A 182 9.73 -0.22 5.24
N ASN A 183 9.20 -1.09 6.11
CA ASN A 183 9.99 -1.96 6.96
C ASN A 183 10.73 -3.06 6.17
N ALA A 184 10.30 -3.32 4.93
CA ALA A 184 11.00 -4.20 4.00
C ALA A 184 11.96 -3.46 3.06
N ASP A 185 12.34 -2.22 3.39
CA ASP A 185 13.28 -1.37 2.64
C ASP A 185 12.82 -1.05 1.20
N ALA A 186 11.52 -1.14 0.91
CA ALA A 186 11.01 -0.74 -0.39
C ALA A 186 10.82 0.79 -0.47
N MET A 187 11.21 1.40 -1.58
CA MET A 187 10.96 2.80 -1.86
C MET A 187 9.46 3.05 -1.99
N ILE A 188 8.93 3.89 -1.11
CA ILE A 188 7.50 4.22 -1.06
C ILE A 188 7.19 5.64 -1.56
N TYR A 189 8.18 6.52 -1.58
CA TYR A 189 7.98 7.92 -1.94
C TYR A 189 8.03 8.12 -3.45
N ARG A 190 7.08 8.92 -3.94
CA ARG A 190 6.87 9.13 -5.37
C ARG A 190 8.06 9.81 -6.08
N ASP A 191 8.75 10.70 -5.38
CA ASP A 191 9.92 11.43 -5.87
C ASP A 191 11.22 10.59 -5.87
N GLU A 192 11.23 9.44 -5.19
CA GLU A 192 12.39 8.55 -5.09
C GLU A 192 12.34 7.37 -6.07
N LYS A 193 11.18 7.07 -6.63
CA LYS A 193 10.95 5.90 -7.48
C LYS A 193 10.65 6.28 -8.94
N PRO A 194 10.95 5.43 -9.91
CA PRO A 194 10.67 5.68 -11.32
C PRO A 194 9.17 5.94 -11.57
N PRO A 195 8.78 6.90 -12.42
CA PRO A 195 7.37 7.23 -12.68
C PRO A 195 6.71 6.25 -13.67
N ILE A 196 6.73 4.94 -13.38
CA ILE A 196 6.28 3.85 -14.26
C ILE A 196 4.83 4.02 -14.70
N PHE A 197 3.96 4.45 -13.79
CA PHE A 197 2.53 4.61 -14.04
C PHE A 197 2.15 6.00 -14.56
N SER A 198 3.11 6.91 -14.71
CA SER A 198 2.84 8.21 -15.29
C SER A 198 2.60 8.10 -16.80
N PRO A 199 1.50 8.62 -17.34
CA PRO A 199 1.24 8.62 -18.78
C PRO A 199 2.26 9.46 -19.56
N ALA A 200 2.79 10.52 -18.94
CA ALA A 200 3.78 11.42 -19.57
C ALA A 200 5.20 10.84 -19.60
N ALA A 201 5.47 9.79 -18.82
CA ALA A 201 6.80 9.21 -18.75
C ALA A 201 7.00 8.15 -19.84
N SER A 202 8.10 8.27 -20.60
CA SER A 202 8.54 7.28 -21.60
C SER A 202 9.58 6.36 -20.96
N GLY A 203 9.33 5.02 -20.99
CA GLY A 203 10.31 4.00 -20.55
C GLY A 203 11.35 3.73 -21.65
N PRO A 204 12.23 2.71 -21.45
CA PRO A 204 12.22 1.75 -20.35
C PRO A 204 12.82 2.27 -19.03
N PHE A 205 12.23 1.86 -17.91
CA PHE A 205 12.77 2.14 -16.58
C PHE A 205 13.56 0.94 -16.05
N HIS A 206 14.63 1.21 -15.33
CA HIS A 206 15.40 0.22 -14.58
C HIS A 206 14.97 0.24 -13.12
N ILE A 207 14.76 -0.93 -12.54
CA ILE A 207 14.39 -1.11 -11.13
C ILE A 207 15.59 -1.75 -10.43
N GLU A 208 16.37 -0.92 -9.76
CA GLU A 208 17.53 -1.36 -8.99
C GLU A 208 17.18 -1.73 -7.55
N GLN A 209 16.22 -0.99 -6.98
CA GLN A 209 15.76 -1.17 -5.61
C GLN A 209 14.26 -1.45 -5.58
N PRO A 210 13.76 -2.19 -4.60
CA PRO A 210 12.33 -2.46 -4.47
C PRO A 210 11.51 -1.17 -4.42
N CYS A 211 10.47 -1.05 -5.26
CA CYS A 211 9.62 0.13 -5.37
C CYS A 211 8.16 -0.26 -5.23
N PHE A 212 7.45 0.33 -4.27
CA PHE A 212 6.03 0.09 -4.10
C PHE A 212 5.19 1.25 -4.66
N TYR A 213 4.19 0.92 -5.48
CA TYR A 213 3.19 1.84 -6.05
C TYR A 213 1.81 1.46 -5.55
N ASP A 214 1.10 2.38 -4.93
CA ASP A 214 -0.26 2.10 -4.47
C ASP A 214 -1.28 2.10 -5.62
N SER A 215 -2.48 1.62 -5.33
CA SER A 215 -3.56 1.53 -6.30
C SER A 215 -4.03 2.88 -6.87
N ARG A 216 -3.68 4.03 -6.25
CA ARG A 216 -3.98 5.37 -6.78
C ARG A 216 -2.95 5.76 -7.83
N GLU A 217 -1.67 5.52 -7.57
CA GLU A 217 -0.60 5.73 -8.53
C GLU A 217 -0.77 4.85 -9.77
N MET A 218 -1.12 3.56 -9.58
CA MET A 218 -1.39 2.65 -10.68
C MET A 218 -2.52 3.13 -11.60
N LYS A 219 -3.51 3.84 -11.05
CA LYS A 219 -4.64 4.39 -11.84
C LYS A 219 -4.24 5.56 -12.74
N GLU A 220 -3.08 6.15 -12.57
CA GLU A 220 -2.59 7.20 -13.48
C GLU A 220 -2.20 6.64 -14.86
N ALA A 221 -1.93 5.35 -14.96
CA ALA A 221 -1.53 4.72 -16.22
C ALA A 221 -2.58 4.78 -17.33
N GLU A 222 -3.82 5.26 -17.04
CA GLU A 222 -4.97 5.46 -17.97
C GLU A 222 -4.90 4.63 -19.26
N LEU A 223 -4.76 3.31 -19.10
CA LEU A 223 -4.94 2.42 -20.23
C LEU A 223 -6.45 2.38 -20.53
N GLU A 224 -6.89 3.04 -21.56
CA GLU A 224 -8.30 3.22 -21.94
C GLU A 224 -9.10 1.92 -21.97
N MET A 225 -8.42 0.78 -22.14
CA MET A 225 -9.04 -0.53 -22.27
C MET A 225 -9.15 -1.33 -20.97
N LEU A 226 -8.41 -1.00 -19.92
CA LEU A 226 -8.32 -1.85 -18.71
C LEU A 226 -8.61 -1.05 -17.44
N LYS A 227 -9.90 -0.91 -17.10
CA LYS A 227 -10.32 -0.25 -15.87
C LYS A 227 -10.14 -1.19 -14.67
N ILE A 228 -9.18 -0.88 -13.78
CA ILE A 228 -8.98 -1.56 -12.47
C ILE A 228 -10.00 -1.13 -11.38
N ARG A 229 -11.12 -0.54 -11.78
CA ARG A 229 -12.17 -0.21 -10.83
C ARG A 229 -12.74 -1.49 -10.23
N GLY A 230 -12.79 -1.54 -8.90
CA GLY A 230 -13.30 -2.70 -8.16
C GLY A 230 -12.22 -3.69 -7.71
N SER A 231 -11.01 -3.66 -8.27
CA SER A 231 -9.91 -4.49 -7.80
C SER A 231 -9.59 -4.24 -6.32
N ARG A 232 -9.26 -5.31 -5.61
CA ARG A 232 -8.81 -5.30 -4.22
C ARG A 232 -7.31 -5.15 -4.07
N MET A 233 -6.58 -5.08 -5.18
CA MET A 233 -5.15 -4.84 -5.19
C MET A 233 -4.83 -3.55 -4.43
N ALA A 234 -3.97 -3.65 -3.41
CA ALA A 234 -3.51 -2.51 -2.63
C ALA A 234 -2.48 -1.69 -3.43
N GLY A 235 -1.69 -2.37 -4.25
CA GLY A 235 -0.66 -1.77 -5.08
C GLY A 235 0.16 -2.82 -5.84
N ALA A 236 1.29 -2.39 -6.39
CA ALA A 236 2.28 -3.24 -7.03
C ALA A 236 3.67 -2.99 -6.44
N LEU A 237 4.41 -4.06 -6.15
CA LEU A 237 5.80 -4.01 -5.74
C LEU A 237 6.67 -4.49 -6.89
N PHE A 238 7.61 -3.67 -7.32
CA PHE A 238 8.61 -3.99 -8.33
C PHE A 238 9.95 -4.21 -7.66
N THR A 239 10.64 -5.25 -8.07
CA THR A 239 12.01 -5.56 -7.66
C THR A 239 12.87 -5.80 -8.89
N SER A 240 14.16 -6.05 -8.72
CA SER A 240 15.02 -6.46 -9.83
C SER A 240 14.51 -7.78 -10.42
N GLY A 241 13.85 -7.73 -11.58
CA GLY A 241 13.39 -8.91 -12.32
C GLY A 241 12.06 -9.52 -11.87
N ARG A 242 11.34 -8.95 -10.87
CA ARG A 242 10.02 -9.45 -10.42
C ARG A 242 9.02 -8.34 -10.23
N VAL A 243 7.74 -8.66 -10.39
CA VAL A 243 6.62 -7.75 -10.09
C VAL A 243 5.56 -8.49 -9.29
N PHE A 244 5.16 -7.90 -8.16
CA PHE A 244 4.15 -8.46 -7.27
C PHE A 244 2.87 -7.63 -7.32
N ALA A 245 1.74 -8.30 -7.55
CA ALA A 245 0.41 -7.75 -7.34
C ALA A 245 0.07 -7.88 -5.84
N VAL A 246 0.09 -6.77 -5.12
CA VAL A 246 -0.01 -6.75 -3.66
C VAL A 246 -1.46 -6.62 -3.22
N TYR A 247 -1.91 -7.55 -2.39
CA TYR A 247 -3.20 -7.55 -1.71
C TYR A 247 -2.98 -7.44 -0.21
N ASN A 248 -3.93 -6.86 0.51
CA ASN A 248 -3.92 -6.85 1.97
C ASN A 248 -5.33 -7.21 2.47
N SER A 249 -5.46 -8.35 3.09
CA SER A 249 -6.74 -8.82 3.66
C SER A 249 -7.00 -8.28 5.05
N MET A 250 -5.97 -7.74 5.73
CA MET A 250 -6.00 -7.51 7.17
C MET A 250 -6.28 -8.84 7.92
N GLY A 251 -7.17 -8.85 8.91
CA GLY A 251 -7.61 -10.08 9.58
C GLY A 251 -8.84 -10.76 8.97
N PHE A 252 -9.19 -10.46 7.70
CA PHE A 252 -10.39 -11.00 7.07
C PHE A 252 -10.04 -11.92 5.92
N LEU A 253 -10.91 -12.92 5.66
CA LEU A 253 -10.79 -13.70 4.42
C LEU A 253 -10.98 -12.77 3.22
N PRO A 254 -10.06 -12.81 2.26
CA PRO A 254 -10.19 -12.00 1.06
C PRO A 254 -11.35 -12.52 0.20
N VAL A 255 -12.23 -11.59 -0.19
CA VAL A 255 -13.26 -11.84 -1.20
C VAL A 255 -12.87 -11.04 -2.44
N PHE A 256 -12.53 -11.75 -3.50
CA PHE A 256 -12.09 -11.17 -4.76
C PHE A 256 -13.13 -11.47 -5.86
N GLU A 257 -13.22 -10.55 -6.80
CA GLU A 257 -13.95 -10.78 -8.05
C GLU A 257 -12.93 -11.22 -9.12
N PRO A 258 -12.89 -12.51 -9.50
CA PRO A 258 -11.80 -13.07 -10.31
C PRO A 258 -11.54 -12.31 -11.62
N GLN A 259 -12.60 -11.93 -12.34
CA GLN A 259 -12.49 -11.20 -13.61
C GLN A 259 -11.89 -9.80 -13.43
N VAL A 260 -12.17 -9.13 -12.29
CA VAL A 260 -11.63 -7.79 -11.99
C VAL A 260 -10.15 -7.89 -11.64
N GLU A 261 -9.78 -8.89 -10.83
CA GLU A 261 -8.39 -9.10 -10.45
C GLU A 261 -7.53 -9.56 -11.63
N MET A 262 -8.06 -10.43 -12.50
CA MET A 262 -7.37 -10.81 -13.74
C MET A 262 -7.12 -9.61 -14.66
N ARG A 263 -8.09 -8.70 -14.80
CA ARG A 263 -7.88 -7.45 -15.56
C ARG A 263 -6.79 -6.58 -14.94
N ALA A 264 -6.77 -6.47 -13.62
CA ALA A 264 -5.74 -5.71 -12.91
C ALA A 264 -4.35 -6.33 -13.09
N LYS A 265 -4.24 -7.67 -13.04
CA LYS A 265 -3.00 -8.41 -13.32
C LYS A 265 -2.52 -8.15 -14.76
N VAL A 266 -3.41 -8.32 -15.75
CA VAL A 266 -3.06 -8.10 -17.17
C VAL A 266 -2.60 -6.64 -17.41
N MET A 267 -3.25 -5.66 -16.78
CA MET A 267 -2.82 -4.26 -16.84
C MET A 267 -1.40 -4.10 -16.27
N LEU A 268 -1.11 -4.72 -15.12
CA LEU A 268 0.21 -4.65 -14.50
C LEU A 268 1.28 -5.28 -15.42
N GLU A 269 1.02 -6.44 -16.00
CA GLU A 269 1.91 -7.11 -16.96
C GLU A 269 2.11 -6.29 -18.24
N GLN A 270 1.05 -5.60 -18.70
CA GLN A 270 1.16 -4.68 -19.85
C GLN A 270 2.05 -3.47 -19.53
N VAL A 271 1.94 -2.88 -18.33
CA VAL A 271 2.84 -1.81 -17.88
C VAL A 271 4.29 -2.32 -17.81
N CYS A 272 4.53 -3.52 -17.28
CA CYS A 272 5.86 -4.11 -17.29
C CYS A 272 6.43 -4.21 -18.71
N ARG A 273 5.65 -4.74 -19.64
CA ARG A 273 6.05 -4.91 -21.04
C ARG A 273 6.39 -3.59 -21.73
N THR A 274 5.64 -2.52 -21.46
CA THR A 274 5.77 -1.23 -22.15
C THR A 274 6.77 -0.30 -21.48
N LYS A 275 6.94 -0.40 -20.15
CA LYS A 275 7.71 0.57 -19.37
C LYS A 275 8.99 0.01 -18.75
N ILE A 276 9.18 -1.32 -18.67
CA ILE A 276 10.34 -1.95 -18.02
C ILE A 276 11.18 -2.81 -18.98
N SER A 277 10.74 -3.02 -20.22
CA SER A 277 11.44 -3.83 -21.23
C SER A 277 11.61 -5.33 -20.90
N PHE A 278 10.95 -5.85 -19.86
CA PHE A 278 10.95 -7.26 -19.51
C PHE A 278 9.53 -7.83 -19.56
N HIS A 279 9.43 -9.07 -20.08
CA HIS A 279 8.19 -9.84 -20.00
C HIS A 279 8.05 -10.47 -18.60
N LEU A 280 7.65 -9.65 -17.63
CA LEU A 280 7.41 -10.13 -16.27
C LEU A 280 5.98 -10.63 -16.15
N LYS A 281 5.80 -11.87 -15.70
CA LYS A 281 4.52 -12.34 -15.18
C LYS A 281 4.33 -11.78 -13.78
N ALA A 282 3.15 -11.27 -13.49
CA ALA A 282 2.85 -10.77 -12.15
C ALA A 282 2.69 -11.94 -11.17
N ILE A 283 3.37 -11.82 -10.05
CA ILE A 283 3.31 -12.74 -8.90
C ILE A 283 2.31 -12.17 -7.91
N GLY A 284 1.47 -13.00 -7.31
CA GLY A 284 0.57 -12.56 -6.25
C GLY A 284 1.28 -12.44 -4.90
N LEU A 285 0.92 -11.44 -4.10
CA LEU A 285 1.38 -11.26 -2.73
C LEU A 285 0.21 -10.87 -1.84
N LEU A 286 -0.15 -11.73 -0.90
CA LEU A 286 -1.20 -11.48 0.07
C LEU A 286 -0.60 -11.17 1.44
N LEU A 287 -0.88 -9.97 1.93
CA LEU A 287 -0.60 -9.56 3.30
C LEU A 287 -1.82 -9.82 4.19
N SER A 288 -1.62 -10.30 5.39
CA SER A 288 -2.67 -10.53 6.38
C SER A 288 -2.18 -10.27 7.81
N ASP A 289 -3.09 -10.01 8.74
CA ASP A 289 -2.73 -9.81 10.15
C ASP A 289 -2.60 -11.14 10.91
N ASN A 290 -2.98 -12.27 10.30
CA ASN A 290 -3.03 -13.57 10.95
C ASN A 290 -2.69 -14.71 9.99
N MET A 291 -1.83 -15.63 10.42
CA MET A 291 -1.48 -16.86 9.73
C MET A 291 -2.67 -17.82 9.56
N ASP A 292 -3.69 -17.79 10.43
CA ASP A 292 -4.90 -18.63 10.30
C ASP A 292 -5.69 -18.37 8.99
N ILE A 293 -5.50 -17.21 8.40
CA ILE A 293 -6.06 -16.90 7.08
C ILE A 293 -5.47 -17.83 6.01
N LEU A 294 -4.15 -18.11 6.07
CA LEU A 294 -3.50 -19.06 5.17
C LEU A 294 -4.14 -20.45 5.28
N ARG A 295 -4.27 -20.97 6.51
CA ARG A 295 -4.94 -22.26 6.76
C ARG A 295 -6.34 -22.30 6.15
N THR A 296 -7.14 -21.27 6.44
CA THR A 296 -8.53 -21.20 5.95
C THR A 296 -8.60 -21.13 4.43
N LEU A 297 -7.66 -20.43 3.77
CA LEU A 297 -7.58 -20.37 2.31
C LEU A 297 -7.27 -21.74 1.71
N LEU A 298 -6.34 -22.49 2.28
CA LEU A 298 -5.95 -23.81 1.81
C LEU A 298 -7.08 -24.84 2.03
N GLU A 299 -7.73 -24.84 3.19
CA GLU A 299 -8.90 -25.70 3.46
C GLU A 299 -10.06 -25.43 2.50
N ARG A 300 -10.34 -24.16 2.17
CA ARG A 300 -11.41 -23.80 1.24
C ARG A 300 -11.09 -24.12 -0.22
N SER A 301 -9.85 -24.09 -0.62
CA SER A 301 -9.42 -24.53 -1.94
C SER A 301 -9.76 -26.01 -2.18
N ARG A 302 -9.74 -26.84 -1.13
CA ARG A 302 -10.16 -28.26 -1.17
C ARG A 302 -11.68 -28.44 -1.43
N THR A 303 -12.51 -27.47 -1.02
CA THR A 303 -13.98 -27.60 -1.07
C THR A 303 -14.63 -27.05 -2.36
N ARG A 304 -13.84 -26.55 -3.33
CA ARG A 304 -14.29 -25.94 -4.60
C ARG A 304 -15.41 -24.89 -4.45
N ARG A 305 -15.51 -24.22 -3.31
CA ARG A 305 -16.47 -23.11 -3.16
C ARG A 305 -15.93 -21.90 -3.94
N LEU A 306 -16.66 -21.55 -4.99
CA LEU A 306 -16.33 -20.51 -5.99
C LEU A 306 -16.25 -19.07 -5.45
N ASP A 307 -16.53 -18.86 -4.16
CA ASP A 307 -16.63 -17.51 -3.57
C ASP A 307 -15.26 -16.87 -3.26
N HIS A 308 -14.16 -17.58 -3.52
CA HIS A 308 -12.81 -17.11 -3.28
C HIS A 308 -12.00 -17.10 -4.58
N PHE A 309 -11.11 -16.11 -4.68
CA PHE A 309 -10.12 -16.05 -5.74
C PHE A 309 -9.40 -17.40 -5.85
N LEU A 310 -9.59 -18.07 -6.98
CA LEU A 310 -8.91 -19.34 -7.26
C LEU A 310 -7.45 -19.00 -7.59
N PHE A 311 -6.57 -19.11 -6.61
CA PHE A 311 -5.15 -18.80 -6.75
C PHE A 311 -4.47 -19.56 -7.88
N ASN A 312 -4.92 -20.80 -8.12
CA ASN A 312 -4.37 -21.67 -9.16
C ASN A 312 -4.63 -21.18 -10.59
N ASP A 313 -5.70 -20.42 -10.83
CA ASP A 313 -6.06 -19.98 -12.18
C ASP A 313 -5.57 -18.54 -12.49
N GLY A 314 -5.26 -17.78 -11.44
CA GLY A 314 -4.91 -16.37 -11.57
C GLY A 314 -3.40 -16.10 -11.58
N TYR A 315 -2.66 -16.79 -10.75
CA TYR A 315 -1.23 -16.59 -10.53
C TYR A 315 -0.49 -17.92 -10.49
N GLU A 316 0.66 -17.97 -11.13
CA GLU A 316 1.57 -19.14 -11.05
C GLU A 316 2.16 -19.27 -9.64
N HIS A 317 2.53 -18.12 -9.03
CA HIS A 317 3.01 -17.98 -7.67
C HIS A 317 2.17 -16.96 -6.92
N PHE A 318 1.78 -17.28 -5.69
CA PHE A 318 0.99 -16.41 -4.83
C PHE A 318 1.45 -16.54 -3.38
N TYR A 319 2.35 -15.65 -2.97
CA TYR A 319 2.93 -15.67 -1.63
C TYR A 319 1.99 -15.13 -0.57
N PHE A 320 2.07 -15.68 0.61
CA PHE A 320 1.34 -15.22 1.80
C PHE A 320 2.32 -14.75 2.87
N LEU A 321 2.15 -13.51 3.35
CA LEU A 321 2.95 -12.93 4.42
C LEU A 321 2.07 -12.27 5.47
N THR A 322 2.57 -12.21 6.71
CA THR A 322 1.89 -11.51 7.79
C THR A 322 2.26 -10.02 7.85
N ASN A 323 1.36 -9.18 8.40
CA ASN A 323 1.61 -7.76 8.64
C ASN A 323 2.34 -7.54 9.98
N ASP A 324 3.49 -8.19 10.16
CA ASP A 324 4.34 -8.15 11.36
C ASP A 324 5.83 -8.25 11.00
N SER A 325 6.70 -8.29 11.99
CA SER A 325 8.15 -8.38 11.77
C SER A 325 8.60 -9.66 11.05
N TYR A 326 7.84 -10.75 11.16
CA TYR A 326 8.12 -11.98 10.41
C TYR A 326 7.85 -11.77 8.92
N GLY A 327 6.64 -11.30 8.58
CA GLY A 327 6.28 -11.04 7.19
C GLY A 327 7.10 -9.93 6.55
N GLU A 328 7.50 -8.90 7.30
CA GLU A 328 8.43 -7.85 6.84
C GLU A 328 9.79 -8.44 6.46
N THR A 329 10.32 -9.34 7.29
CA THR A 329 11.57 -10.04 7.00
C THR A 329 11.45 -10.96 5.76
N LEU A 330 10.35 -11.71 5.66
CA LEU A 330 10.10 -12.55 4.47
C LEU A 330 9.92 -11.71 3.21
N LEU A 331 9.34 -10.51 3.33
CA LEU A 331 9.23 -9.58 2.20
C LEU A 331 10.60 -9.06 1.76
N GLN A 332 11.52 -8.78 2.69
CA GLN A 332 12.90 -8.46 2.37
C GLN A 332 13.57 -9.58 1.57
N LEU A 333 13.34 -10.86 1.94
CA LEU A 333 13.83 -12.01 1.16
C LEU A 333 13.24 -12.03 -0.25
N LEU A 334 11.92 -11.84 -0.39
CA LEU A 334 11.27 -11.79 -1.70
C LEU A 334 11.82 -10.67 -2.59
N CYS A 335 12.30 -9.59 -1.98
CA CYS A 335 12.95 -8.48 -2.69
C CYS A 335 14.41 -8.78 -3.09
N ARG A 336 15.04 -9.84 -2.55
CA ARG A 336 16.45 -10.17 -2.71
C ARG A 336 16.61 -11.63 -3.17
N PRO A 337 16.37 -11.92 -4.46
CA PRO A 337 16.40 -13.30 -4.99
C PRO A 337 17.75 -13.99 -4.75
N GLU A 338 18.83 -13.24 -4.72
CA GLU A 338 20.17 -13.76 -4.45
C GLU A 338 20.32 -14.37 -3.04
N ILE A 339 19.56 -13.87 -2.05
CA ILE A 339 19.53 -14.46 -0.71
C ILE A 339 18.70 -15.74 -0.70
N ILE A 340 17.59 -15.76 -1.43
CA ILE A 340 16.75 -16.97 -1.58
C ILE A 340 17.60 -18.10 -2.21
N GLU A 341 18.36 -17.81 -3.25
CA GLU A 341 19.26 -18.78 -3.89
C GLU A 341 20.31 -19.33 -2.92
N GLN A 342 20.86 -18.48 -2.03
CA GLN A 342 21.81 -18.92 -1.01
C GLN A 342 21.15 -19.82 0.05
N ILE A 343 19.89 -19.51 0.44
CA ILE A 343 19.12 -20.31 1.39
C ILE A 343 18.82 -21.69 0.77
N ASP A 344 18.30 -21.69 -0.45
CA ASP A 344 17.97 -22.92 -1.18
C ASP A 344 19.22 -23.78 -1.37
N ALA A 345 20.37 -23.18 -1.74
CA ALA A 345 21.63 -23.87 -1.84
C ALA A 345 22.10 -24.47 -0.49
N ALA A 346 21.87 -23.76 0.63
CA ALA A 346 22.20 -24.29 1.94
C ALA A 346 21.29 -25.46 2.35
N LEU A 347 20.00 -25.40 2.03
CA LEU A 347 19.06 -26.51 2.27
C LEU A 347 19.40 -27.72 1.41
N LEU A 348 19.77 -27.50 0.13
CA LEU A 348 20.19 -28.57 -0.78
C LEU A 348 21.52 -29.23 -0.39
N GLN A 349 22.27 -28.72 0.58
CA GLN A 349 23.40 -29.43 1.16
C GLN A 349 22.96 -30.59 2.08
N GLU A 350 21.75 -30.51 2.63
CA GLU A 350 21.18 -31.53 3.52
C GLU A 350 20.29 -32.54 2.77
N PHE A 351 19.89 -32.20 1.51
CA PHE A 351 18.97 -33.01 0.70
C PHE A 351 19.47 -33.19 -0.72
N GLN A 352 18.94 -34.18 -1.41
CA GLN A 352 19.24 -34.39 -2.82
C GLN A 352 18.35 -33.49 -3.69
N PRO A 353 18.87 -32.78 -4.71
CA PRO A 353 18.06 -31.98 -5.59
C PRO A 353 17.03 -32.83 -6.34
N SER A 354 15.82 -32.28 -6.53
CA SER A 354 14.75 -32.96 -7.28
C SER A 354 15.17 -33.16 -8.74
N LEU A 355 14.74 -34.28 -9.35
CA LEU A 355 15.00 -34.51 -10.77
C LEU A 355 14.19 -33.54 -11.64
N PRO A 356 14.75 -32.99 -12.74
CA PRO A 356 14.10 -32.01 -13.61
C PRO A 356 12.77 -32.47 -14.22
N ASN A 357 12.52 -33.78 -14.29
CA ASN A 357 11.33 -34.41 -14.87
C ASN A 357 10.43 -35.06 -13.80
N SER A 358 10.55 -34.66 -12.54
CA SER A 358 9.67 -35.16 -11.50
C SER A 358 8.20 -34.81 -11.82
N ARG A 359 7.31 -35.80 -11.69
CA ARG A 359 5.85 -35.59 -11.84
C ARG A 359 5.27 -34.75 -10.71
N LEU A 360 5.99 -34.64 -9.64
CA LEU A 360 5.65 -33.85 -8.45
C LEU A 360 6.52 -32.60 -8.40
N GLU A 361 5.88 -31.45 -8.21
CA GLU A 361 6.57 -30.18 -7.99
C GLU A 361 7.15 -30.16 -6.56
N CYS A 362 8.45 -30.43 -6.42
CA CYS A 362 9.20 -30.40 -5.17
C CYS A 362 10.58 -29.77 -5.40
N ASP A 363 11.24 -29.31 -4.32
CA ASP A 363 12.58 -28.70 -4.40
C ASP A 363 13.68 -29.73 -4.26
N ALA A 364 13.45 -30.74 -3.44
CA ALA A 364 14.42 -31.77 -3.11
C ALA A 364 13.74 -33.12 -2.84
N VAL A 365 14.57 -34.14 -2.65
CA VAL A 365 14.14 -35.44 -2.12
C VAL A 365 15.07 -35.82 -0.97
N ASP A 366 14.55 -36.58 0.00
CA ASP A 366 15.37 -37.18 1.04
C ASP A 366 16.06 -38.46 0.59
N ASP A 367 16.84 -39.10 1.47
CA ASP A 367 17.53 -40.35 1.17
C ASP A 367 16.59 -41.53 0.87
N SER A 368 15.35 -41.48 1.28
CA SER A 368 14.30 -42.46 1.01
C SER A 368 13.59 -42.22 -0.33
N GLY A 369 13.81 -41.06 -0.95
CA GLY A 369 13.13 -40.59 -2.15
C GLY A 369 11.82 -39.83 -1.86
N ALA A 370 11.54 -39.50 -0.58
CA ALA A 370 10.38 -38.70 -0.24
C ALA A 370 10.54 -37.23 -0.72
N PRO A 371 9.55 -36.66 -1.41
CA PRO A 371 9.62 -35.30 -1.93
C PRO A 371 9.60 -34.25 -0.82
N ILE A 372 10.39 -33.19 -1.01
CA ILE A 372 10.56 -32.09 -0.06
C ILE A 372 10.15 -30.79 -0.71
N LEU A 373 9.29 -30.01 -0.05
CA LEU A 373 8.93 -28.65 -0.46
C LEU A 373 9.48 -27.63 0.54
N PHE A 374 10.24 -26.66 0.03
CA PHE A 374 10.71 -25.51 0.81
C PHE A 374 9.58 -24.48 0.95
N CYS A 375 8.87 -24.51 2.09
CA CYS A 375 7.70 -23.71 2.40
C CYS A 375 8.01 -22.55 3.35
N TYR A 376 9.28 -22.19 3.56
CA TYR A 376 9.67 -21.05 4.37
C TYR A 376 9.16 -19.72 3.80
N LEU A 377 8.94 -19.63 2.49
CA LEU A 377 8.15 -18.60 1.81
C LEU A 377 6.84 -19.24 1.34
N PRO A 378 5.70 -19.09 2.07
CA PRO A 378 4.48 -19.78 1.74
C PRO A 378 3.89 -19.33 0.39
N ASP A 379 4.09 -20.15 -0.64
CA ASP A 379 3.46 -20.01 -1.96
C ASP A 379 2.19 -20.87 -2.00
N ILE A 380 1.02 -20.23 -1.92
CA ILE A 380 -0.26 -20.92 -1.76
C ILE A 380 -0.55 -21.93 -2.89
N PRO A 381 -0.46 -21.58 -4.20
CA PRO A 381 -0.67 -22.55 -5.28
C PRO A 381 0.26 -23.74 -5.22
N ARG A 382 1.52 -23.49 -4.95
CA ARG A 382 2.56 -24.52 -4.90
C ARG A 382 2.33 -25.48 -3.72
N LEU A 383 2.07 -24.92 -2.53
CA LEU A 383 1.75 -25.69 -1.34
C LEU A 383 0.48 -26.54 -1.54
N TYR A 384 -0.57 -25.95 -2.13
CA TYR A 384 -1.80 -26.67 -2.44
C TYR A 384 -1.56 -27.84 -3.41
N ARG A 385 -0.80 -27.62 -4.50
CA ARG A 385 -0.47 -28.69 -5.48
C ARG A 385 0.34 -29.80 -4.84
N PHE A 386 1.34 -29.45 -4.01
CA PHE A 386 2.17 -30.42 -3.31
C PHE A 386 1.35 -31.30 -2.38
N VAL A 387 0.60 -30.72 -1.43
CA VAL A 387 -0.25 -31.46 -0.50
C VAL A 387 -1.26 -32.35 -1.23
N SER A 388 -1.94 -31.78 -2.25
CA SER A 388 -2.95 -32.55 -3.02
C SER A 388 -2.34 -33.70 -3.81
N ALA A 389 -1.12 -33.56 -4.31
CA ALA A 389 -0.43 -34.62 -5.04
C ALA A 389 0.04 -35.74 -4.11
N LEU A 390 0.55 -35.43 -2.92
CA LEU A 390 0.90 -36.44 -1.89
C LEU A 390 -0.34 -37.25 -1.47
N ASP A 391 -1.46 -36.58 -1.21
CA ASP A 391 -2.73 -37.22 -0.89
C ASP A 391 -3.20 -38.15 -2.03
N LEU A 392 -3.15 -37.68 -3.29
CA LEU A 392 -3.61 -38.43 -4.47
C LEU A 392 -2.72 -39.67 -4.73
N LEU A 393 -1.42 -39.52 -4.56
CA LEU A 393 -0.44 -40.58 -4.82
C LEU A 393 -0.25 -41.52 -3.61
N ASN A 394 -0.81 -41.16 -2.48
CA ASN A 394 -0.66 -41.87 -1.19
C ASN A 394 0.80 -42.10 -0.83
N ILE A 395 1.62 -41.05 -0.95
CA ILE A 395 3.03 -41.04 -0.60
C ILE A 395 3.31 -40.06 0.53
N THR A 396 4.40 -40.30 1.24
CA THR A 396 4.88 -39.37 2.29
C THR A 396 5.71 -38.27 1.68
N GLY A 397 5.75 -37.10 2.34
CA GLY A 397 6.57 -35.96 1.93
C GLY A 397 6.96 -35.08 3.12
N ILE A 398 7.83 -34.13 2.88
CA ILE A 398 8.38 -33.21 3.88
C ILE A 398 8.09 -31.77 3.49
N LEU A 399 7.59 -30.97 4.45
CA LEU A 399 7.50 -29.51 4.33
C LEU A 399 8.55 -28.86 5.23
N VAL A 400 9.43 -28.07 4.64
CA VAL A 400 10.42 -27.28 5.37
C VAL A 400 9.85 -25.88 5.63
N CYS A 401 9.65 -25.50 6.89
CA CYS A 401 9.06 -24.23 7.26
C CYS A 401 9.73 -23.60 8.49
N PHE A 402 9.45 -22.33 8.77
CA PHE A 402 9.89 -21.71 10.01
C PHE A 402 9.03 -22.13 11.21
N ASP A 403 9.61 -22.04 12.40
CA ASP A 403 8.98 -22.35 13.69
C ASP A 403 7.63 -21.62 13.87
N PHE A 404 7.56 -20.32 13.57
CA PHE A 404 6.31 -19.54 13.70
C PHE A 404 5.22 -19.94 12.69
N GLN A 405 5.54 -20.68 11.63
CA GLN A 405 4.60 -21.17 10.61
C GLN A 405 4.04 -22.55 10.95
N ALA A 406 4.78 -23.32 11.73
CA ALA A 406 4.54 -24.75 11.96
C ALA A 406 3.14 -25.04 12.49
N ASP A 407 2.65 -24.30 13.48
CA ASP A 407 1.32 -24.53 14.06
C ASP A 407 0.17 -24.29 13.08
N THR A 408 0.38 -23.38 12.13
CA THR A 408 -0.60 -23.09 11.05
C THR A 408 -0.58 -24.16 9.97
N LEU A 409 0.60 -24.69 9.63
CA LEU A 409 0.76 -25.68 8.57
C LEU A 409 0.44 -27.11 9.04
N ARG A 410 0.70 -27.43 10.31
CA ARG A 410 0.47 -28.78 10.89
C ARG A 410 -0.91 -29.37 10.59
N PRO A 411 -2.04 -28.65 10.72
CA PRO A 411 -3.36 -29.21 10.40
C PRO A 411 -3.56 -29.55 8.91
N LEU A 412 -2.69 -29.05 8.02
CA LEU A 412 -2.73 -29.32 6.58
C LEU A 412 -1.96 -30.57 6.20
N CYS A 413 -1.07 -31.02 7.09
CA CYS A 413 -0.10 -32.06 6.78
C CYS A 413 -0.67 -33.49 6.79
N GLY A 414 -1.82 -33.72 7.46
CA GLY A 414 -2.34 -35.08 7.59
C GLY A 414 -1.30 -36.01 8.25
N ASP A 415 -1.43 -37.32 7.98
CA ASP A 415 -0.50 -38.35 8.46
C ASP A 415 0.67 -38.62 7.49
N ASN A 416 0.62 -38.03 6.30
CA ASN A 416 1.55 -38.30 5.20
C ASN A 416 2.58 -37.18 4.97
N ILE A 417 2.56 -36.12 5.77
CA ILE A 417 3.48 -34.99 5.62
C ILE A 417 4.20 -34.69 6.93
N GLU A 418 5.52 -34.79 6.91
CA GLU A 418 6.38 -34.38 8.02
C GLU A 418 6.74 -32.89 7.91
N LEU A 419 6.74 -32.19 9.06
CA LEU A 419 7.22 -30.82 9.15
C LEU A 419 8.66 -30.79 9.63
N GLN A 420 9.55 -30.30 8.80
CA GLN A 420 10.93 -29.96 9.21
C GLN A 420 10.99 -28.47 9.53
N ILE A 421 11.36 -28.16 10.76
CA ILE A 421 11.24 -26.81 11.33
C ILE A 421 12.62 -26.14 11.34
N ILE A 422 12.71 -24.95 10.74
CA ILE A 422 13.88 -24.06 10.81
C ILE A 422 13.62 -23.02 11.90
N ASP A 423 14.55 -22.86 12.84
CA ASP A 423 14.52 -21.75 13.83
C ASP A 423 14.73 -20.41 13.11
N PHE A 424 13.72 -19.55 13.18
CA PHE A 424 13.72 -18.25 12.47
C PHE A 424 14.79 -17.29 13.01
N GLN A 425 15.09 -17.31 14.30
CA GLN A 425 16.08 -16.39 14.86
C GLN A 425 17.49 -16.78 14.43
N ASN A 426 17.82 -18.07 14.44
CA ASN A 426 19.09 -18.57 13.94
C ASN A 426 19.24 -18.30 12.45
N PHE A 427 18.16 -18.54 11.68
CA PHE A 427 18.10 -18.20 10.26
C PHE A 427 18.40 -16.70 10.01
N LYS A 428 17.71 -15.82 10.73
CA LYS A 428 17.90 -14.36 10.61
C LYS A 428 19.33 -13.94 10.92
N ALA A 429 19.91 -14.51 11.98
CA ALA A 429 21.31 -14.25 12.36
C ALA A 429 22.30 -14.68 11.25
N ARG A 430 22.03 -15.80 10.58
CA ARG A 430 22.93 -16.36 9.55
C ARG A 430 22.84 -15.63 8.21
N PHE A 431 21.64 -15.31 7.74
CA PHE A 431 21.40 -14.83 6.37
C PHE A 431 21.09 -13.34 6.25
N LEU A 432 20.65 -12.66 7.34
CA LEU A 432 20.19 -11.28 7.25
C LEU A 432 20.99 -10.27 8.10
N LEU A 433 21.71 -10.71 9.14
CA LEU A 433 22.55 -9.82 9.94
C LEU A 433 23.97 -9.67 9.38
N SER A 434 24.29 -10.35 8.29
CA SER A 434 25.57 -10.25 7.60
C SER A 434 25.60 -9.14 6.54
N PHE A 435 24.54 -8.34 6.45
CA PHE A 435 24.38 -7.26 5.47
C PHE A 435 24.08 -5.91 6.20
#